data_3496e86ee778a130d39e70c3c8e9d270
#
_entry.id   3496e86ee778a130d39e70c3c8e9d270
#
_cell.length_a   1.000
_cell.length_b   1.000
_cell.length_c   1.000
_cell.angle_alpha   90.00
_cell.angle_beta   90.00
_cell.angle_gamma   90.00
#
_symmetry.space_group_name_H-M   'P 1'
#
loop_
_entity.id
_entity.type
_entity.pdbx_description
1 polymer ?
#
loop_
_entity_poly.entity_id
_entity_poly.type
_entity_poly.pdbx_seq_one_letter_code
_entity_poly.pdbx_strand_id
1 'polypeptide(L)'
;MKSQTTCFALIGCLCGIASAQSNVAIYGIADAGLVRETGGAAGSVSRVSSGVGSGSRLGFKGKEDLGGDMSAFFQLENGYNIDTGSAGQGGLLFGRQAFVGLSTKYGAVSLGRQYSPLYSTLRDVVDPFEIGLAGNVTNIIPGNTRVDNMVEYKTPRYAGFAADLAYGAGETAGDSRKNRTLGVALSYADGPLNVTLTNHIKENADASDSSRYSLAVAKYKAGAFSMDYAHGVTHGLAGARSKDDVLGGTWSAGAHTVLASYIRHDDQSAANKDAHQWALAYLYGLSKRTDLYLSYGHITNRNGASYTVGNGTDTGTGNTGTDIGIRHRF
;
A
#
# COMPACT_ATOMS: atom_id res chain seq x y z
N MET A 1 19.40 73.56 41.59
CA MET A 1 18.56 72.33 41.50
C MET A 1 18.43 71.96 40.07
N LYS A 2 19.17 70.90 39.61
CA LYS A 2 19.14 70.39 38.24
C LYS A 2 18.28 69.14 38.22
N SER A 3 17.19 69.18 37.51
CA SER A 3 16.29 68.05 37.27
C SER A 3 16.90 67.16 36.12
N GLN A 4 17.21 65.92 36.43
CA GLN A 4 17.60 64.93 35.44
C GLN A 4 16.35 64.14 34.98
N THR A 5 16.00 64.29 33.71
CA THR A 5 14.93 63.53 33.06
C THR A 5 15.51 62.24 32.50
N THR A 6 15.16 61.09 33.12
CA THR A 6 15.57 59.76 32.65
C THR A 6 14.59 59.30 31.58
N CYS A 7 15.12 59.17 30.35
CA CYS A 7 14.36 58.60 29.22
C CYS A 7 14.40 57.05 29.28
N PHE A 8 13.26 56.41 29.54
CA PHE A 8 13.09 54.96 29.41
C PHE A 8 12.82 54.62 27.94
N ALA A 9 13.79 54.00 27.31
CA ALA A 9 13.60 53.40 25.98
C ALA A 9 12.87 52.05 26.09
N LEU A 10 11.62 52.00 25.63
CA LEU A 10 10.82 50.79 25.53
C LEU A 10 11.29 50.02 24.27
N ILE A 11 12.09 48.97 24.43
CA ILE A 11 12.42 48.03 23.36
C ILE A 11 11.20 47.11 23.19
N GLY A 12 10.36 47.44 22.22
CA GLY A 12 9.26 46.56 21.79
C GLY A 12 9.84 45.33 21.06
N CYS A 13 9.82 44.18 21.68
CA CYS A 13 10.00 42.89 21.00
C CYS A 13 8.82 42.70 20.02
N LEU A 14 9.05 42.99 18.77
CA LEU A 14 8.21 42.51 17.66
C LEU A 14 8.43 41.00 17.54
N CYS A 15 7.67 40.22 18.32
CA CYS A 15 7.45 38.81 18.02
C CYS A 15 6.67 38.76 16.68
N GLY A 16 7.38 38.58 15.58
CA GLY A 16 6.76 38.20 14.32
C GLY A 16 5.99 36.91 14.54
N ILE A 17 4.66 36.99 14.48
CA ILE A 17 3.81 35.80 14.44
C ILE A 17 4.11 35.14 13.10
N ALA A 18 5.00 34.16 13.09
CA ALA A 18 5.12 33.24 11.98
C ALA A 18 3.79 32.48 11.92
N SER A 19 2.90 32.88 11.01
CA SER A 19 1.72 32.09 10.69
C SER A 19 2.19 30.79 10.02
N ALA A 20 2.52 29.79 10.81
CA ALA A 20 2.66 28.44 10.34
C ALA A 20 1.31 28.03 9.76
N GLN A 21 1.21 27.95 8.45
CA GLN A 21 -0.03 27.56 7.77
C GLN A 21 -0.17 26.04 7.89
N SER A 22 -0.72 25.59 9.00
CA SER A 22 -1.04 24.18 9.24
C SER A 22 -2.24 23.80 8.38
N ASN A 23 -2.03 23.00 7.34
CA ASN A 23 -3.11 22.45 6.52
C ASN A 23 -3.46 21.04 7.01
N VAL A 24 -4.62 20.88 7.63
CA VAL A 24 -5.22 19.57 7.90
C VAL A 24 -6.28 19.29 6.83
N ALA A 25 -6.12 18.18 6.12
CA ALA A 25 -7.08 17.72 5.14
C ALA A 25 -7.82 16.49 5.65
N ILE A 26 -9.13 16.50 5.50
CA ILE A 26 -9.99 15.33 5.63
C ILE A 26 -10.10 14.72 4.23
N TYR A 27 -9.93 13.42 4.10
CA TYR A 27 -10.04 12.71 2.84
C TYR A 27 -10.61 11.32 3.05
N GLY A 28 -11.09 10.69 1.99
CA GLY A 28 -11.56 9.32 2.10
C GLY A 28 -11.94 8.68 0.78
N ILE A 29 -12.34 7.42 0.90
CA ILE A 29 -12.88 6.60 -0.18
C ILE A 29 -14.10 5.88 0.36
N ALA A 30 -15.22 5.98 -0.37
CA ALA A 30 -16.38 5.14 -0.23
C ALA A 30 -16.44 4.22 -1.47
N ASP A 31 -16.31 2.92 -1.27
CA ASP A 31 -16.25 1.91 -2.33
C ASP A 31 -17.13 0.73 -1.95
N ALA A 32 -18.11 0.42 -2.77
CA ALA A 32 -19.02 -0.71 -2.58
C ALA A 32 -19.31 -1.39 -3.92
N GLY A 33 -19.41 -2.70 -3.89
CA GLY A 33 -19.72 -3.49 -5.07
C GLY A 33 -20.49 -4.77 -4.78
N LEU A 34 -21.15 -5.27 -5.82
CA LEU A 34 -21.66 -6.64 -5.87
C LEU A 34 -20.53 -7.56 -6.25
N VAL A 35 -20.28 -8.56 -5.45
CA VAL A 35 -19.24 -9.58 -5.64
C VAL A 35 -19.91 -10.93 -5.80
N ARG A 36 -19.55 -11.66 -6.85
CA ARG A 36 -19.92 -13.06 -7.04
C ARG A 36 -18.67 -13.91 -7.14
N GLU A 37 -18.57 -14.87 -6.24
CA GLU A 37 -17.48 -15.85 -6.22
C GLU A 37 -18.03 -17.24 -6.50
N THR A 38 -17.26 -18.04 -7.25
CA THR A 38 -17.59 -19.41 -7.63
C THR A 38 -16.36 -20.30 -7.53
N GLY A 39 -16.57 -21.61 -7.55
CA GLY A 39 -15.48 -22.60 -7.49
C GLY A 39 -14.89 -22.85 -6.11
N GLY A 40 -15.50 -22.32 -5.05
CA GLY A 40 -15.15 -22.64 -3.67
C GLY A 40 -15.77 -23.94 -3.19
N ALA A 41 -15.16 -24.58 -2.20
CA ALA A 41 -15.65 -25.85 -1.61
C ALA A 41 -17.06 -25.72 -1.00
N ALA A 42 -17.40 -24.55 -0.47
CA ALA A 42 -18.72 -24.26 0.10
C ALA A 42 -19.77 -23.84 -0.96
N GLY A 43 -19.42 -23.83 -2.24
CA GLY A 43 -20.29 -23.40 -3.34
C GLY A 43 -20.09 -21.92 -3.71
N SER A 44 -21.07 -21.36 -4.43
CA SER A 44 -21.03 -19.97 -4.92
C SER A 44 -21.60 -19.01 -3.89
N VAL A 45 -21.00 -17.83 -3.78
CA VAL A 45 -21.45 -16.74 -2.91
C VAL A 45 -21.72 -15.48 -3.73
N SER A 46 -22.77 -14.74 -3.36
CA SER A 46 -23.03 -13.39 -3.89
C SER A 46 -23.28 -12.46 -2.71
N ARG A 47 -22.63 -11.32 -2.69
CA ARG A 47 -22.72 -10.35 -1.58
C ARG A 47 -22.53 -8.93 -2.04
N VAL A 48 -22.97 -7.96 -1.24
CA VAL A 48 -22.47 -6.60 -1.26
C VAL A 48 -21.21 -6.57 -0.41
N SER A 49 -20.10 -6.06 -0.95
CA SER A 49 -18.83 -5.93 -0.23
C SER A 49 -18.35 -4.49 -0.22
N SER A 50 -17.65 -4.14 0.86
CA SER A 50 -16.97 -2.86 1.01
C SER A 50 -15.58 -2.90 0.39
N GLY A 51 -15.16 -1.79 -0.23
CA GLY A 51 -13.76 -1.61 -0.62
C GLY A 51 -13.28 -2.58 -1.69
N VAL A 52 -14.16 -3.00 -2.58
CA VAL A 52 -13.87 -3.98 -3.63
C VAL A 52 -12.76 -3.50 -4.55
N GLY A 53 -12.86 -2.27 -5.07
CA GLY A 53 -11.82 -1.67 -5.89
C GLY A 53 -10.74 -0.97 -5.07
N SER A 54 -11.09 -0.49 -3.88
CA SER A 54 -10.12 0.19 -3.00
C SER A 54 -10.70 0.30 -1.59
N GLY A 55 -10.07 -0.30 -0.59
CA GLY A 55 -10.59 -0.32 0.78
C GLY A 55 -11.16 1.00 1.26
N SER A 56 -12.45 1.01 1.64
CA SER A 56 -13.15 2.19 2.12
C SER A 56 -12.46 2.77 3.35
N ARG A 57 -12.29 4.10 3.40
CA ARG A 57 -11.47 4.77 4.41
C ARG A 57 -11.90 6.20 4.67
N LEU A 58 -11.65 6.65 5.89
CA LEU A 58 -11.68 8.05 6.30
C LEU A 58 -10.31 8.39 6.90
N GLY A 59 -9.71 9.47 6.46
CA GLY A 59 -8.38 9.86 6.89
C GLY A 59 -8.25 11.34 7.21
N PHE A 60 -7.32 11.62 8.09
CA PHE A 60 -6.83 12.95 8.43
C PHE A 60 -5.34 12.98 8.13
N LYS A 61 -4.89 13.99 7.41
CA LYS A 61 -3.47 14.23 7.17
C LYS A 61 -3.17 15.72 7.30
N GLY A 62 -2.03 16.03 7.86
CA GLY A 62 -1.59 17.40 8.03
C GLY A 62 -0.11 17.55 7.75
N LYS A 63 0.26 18.78 7.39
CA LYS A 63 1.65 19.20 7.22
C LYS A 63 1.78 20.61 7.78
N GLU A 64 2.83 20.81 8.59
CA GLU A 64 3.23 22.10 9.15
C GLU A 64 4.62 22.45 8.64
N ASP A 65 4.79 23.65 8.11
CA ASP A 65 6.10 24.18 7.72
C ASP A 65 6.80 24.73 8.98
N LEU A 66 7.98 24.18 9.27
CA LEU A 66 8.80 24.55 10.43
C LEU A 66 9.91 25.54 10.04
N GLY A 67 9.96 25.95 8.78
CA GLY A 67 11.04 26.78 8.23
C GLY A 67 12.31 25.98 7.90
N GLY A 68 13.24 26.61 7.15
CA GLY A 68 14.53 25.99 6.82
C GLY A 68 14.45 24.67 6.04
N ASP A 69 13.49 24.52 5.12
CA ASP A 69 13.20 23.29 4.38
C ASP A 69 12.75 22.13 5.26
N MET A 70 12.30 22.40 6.47
CA MET A 70 11.82 21.38 7.39
C MET A 70 10.29 21.45 7.57
N SER A 71 9.62 20.30 7.65
CA SER A 71 8.21 20.23 7.95
C SER A 71 7.87 19.01 8.81
N ALA A 72 6.92 19.18 9.75
CA ALA A 72 6.27 18.09 10.43
C ALA A 72 5.05 17.63 9.62
N PHE A 73 4.77 16.33 9.63
CA PHE A 73 3.57 15.77 8.98
C PHE A 73 3.01 14.61 9.79
N PHE A 74 1.71 14.35 9.60
CA PHE A 74 1.06 13.18 10.17
C PHE A 74 -0.01 12.63 9.22
N GLN A 75 -0.37 11.36 9.45
CA GLN A 75 -1.50 10.71 8.82
C GLN A 75 -2.17 9.75 9.80
N LEU A 76 -3.50 9.87 9.92
CA LEU A 76 -4.37 8.96 10.67
C LEU A 76 -5.45 8.47 9.72
N GLU A 77 -5.52 7.15 9.45
CA GLU A 77 -6.45 6.58 8.48
C GLU A 77 -7.20 5.40 9.08
N ASN A 78 -8.52 5.56 9.22
CA ASN A 78 -9.46 4.52 9.57
C ASN A 78 -9.94 3.77 8.33
N GLY A 79 -10.02 2.46 8.39
CA GLY A 79 -10.74 1.66 7.41
C GLY A 79 -12.13 1.31 7.94
N TYR A 80 -13.14 1.34 7.08
CA TYR A 80 -14.49 0.96 7.45
C TYR A 80 -15.12 0.06 6.38
N ASN A 81 -16.11 -0.74 6.78
CA ASN A 81 -16.90 -1.58 5.91
C ASN A 81 -18.23 -0.87 5.64
N ILE A 82 -18.43 -0.37 4.41
CA ILE A 82 -19.61 0.45 4.06
C ILE A 82 -20.89 -0.39 4.02
N ASP A 83 -20.78 -1.69 3.80
CA ASP A 83 -21.88 -2.65 3.77
C ASP A 83 -22.45 -2.95 5.16
N THR A 84 -21.64 -2.82 6.22
CA THR A 84 -22.03 -3.15 7.61
C THR A 84 -21.90 -1.98 8.58
N GLY A 85 -21.17 -0.91 8.21
CA GLY A 85 -20.85 0.22 9.09
C GLY A 85 -19.76 -0.09 10.14
N SER A 86 -19.16 -1.28 10.12
CA SER A 86 -18.14 -1.67 11.10
C SER A 86 -16.76 -1.10 10.75
N ALA A 87 -15.87 -0.97 11.76
CA ALA A 87 -14.47 -0.65 11.53
C ALA A 87 -13.75 -1.83 10.88
N GLY A 88 -12.87 -1.53 9.92
CA GLY A 88 -11.99 -2.49 9.28
C GLY A 88 -10.75 -2.82 10.13
N GLN A 89 -9.81 -3.61 9.56
CA GLN A 89 -8.51 -3.93 10.15
C GLN A 89 -8.61 -4.44 11.60
N GLY A 90 -9.57 -5.32 11.88
CA GLY A 90 -9.76 -5.92 13.20
C GLY A 90 -10.34 -4.97 14.25
N GLY A 91 -11.04 -3.91 13.82
CA GLY A 91 -11.68 -2.94 14.72
C GLY A 91 -10.77 -1.82 15.22
N LEU A 92 -9.54 -1.72 14.69
CA LEU A 92 -8.62 -0.64 15.06
C LEU A 92 -9.11 0.72 14.57
N LEU A 93 -9.08 1.75 15.47
CA LEU A 93 -9.54 3.10 15.13
C LEU A 93 -8.80 3.69 13.92
N PHE A 94 -7.48 3.58 13.88
CA PHE A 94 -6.65 4.00 12.73
C PHE A 94 -5.85 2.81 12.19
N GLY A 95 -6.56 1.73 11.89
CA GLY A 95 -5.95 0.46 11.51
C GLY A 95 -5.25 0.45 10.15
N ARG A 96 -5.49 1.46 9.30
CA ARG A 96 -4.84 1.55 7.99
C ARG A 96 -3.48 2.23 8.10
N GLN A 97 -3.42 3.42 8.66
CA GLN A 97 -2.18 4.15 8.91
C GLN A 97 -2.34 5.06 10.14
N ALA A 98 -1.31 5.15 10.97
CA ALA A 98 -1.24 6.01 12.14
C ALA A 98 0.22 6.37 12.38
N PHE A 99 0.69 7.50 11.86
CA PHE A 99 2.09 7.90 11.98
C PHE A 99 2.26 9.42 12.01
N VAL A 100 3.42 9.85 12.53
CA VAL A 100 3.91 11.23 12.52
C VAL A 100 5.35 11.22 11.99
N GLY A 101 5.79 12.30 11.38
CA GLY A 101 7.14 12.37 10.83
C GLY A 101 7.66 13.78 10.63
N LEU A 102 8.95 13.84 10.28
CA LEU A 102 9.66 15.04 9.88
C LEU A 102 10.23 14.87 8.47
N SER A 103 10.08 15.89 7.66
CA SER A 103 10.66 15.96 6.30
C SER A 103 11.64 17.13 6.23
N THR A 104 12.76 16.89 5.57
CA THR A 104 13.81 17.87 5.31
C THR A 104 14.27 17.74 3.86
N LYS A 105 15.17 18.61 3.39
CA LYS A 105 15.82 18.45 2.06
C LYS A 105 16.63 17.15 1.92
N TYR A 106 16.95 16.49 3.02
CA TYR A 106 17.70 15.23 3.02
C TYR A 106 16.80 14.00 3.01
N GLY A 107 15.48 14.16 3.14
CA GLY A 107 14.50 13.09 3.18
C GLY A 107 13.53 13.23 4.32
N ALA A 108 12.73 12.18 4.51
CA ALA A 108 11.68 12.15 5.53
C ALA A 108 11.83 10.92 6.44
N VAL A 109 11.64 11.14 7.74
CA VAL A 109 11.54 10.07 8.74
C VAL A 109 10.11 10.07 9.30
N SER A 110 9.49 8.91 9.41
CA SER A 110 8.17 8.73 10.03
C SER A 110 8.17 7.58 11.04
N LEU A 111 7.30 7.68 12.04
CA LEU A 111 7.18 6.77 13.17
C LEU A 111 5.71 6.38 13.36
N GLY A 112 5.42 5.08 13.42
CA GLY A 112 4.08 4.56 13.70
C GLY A 112 3.69 3.41 12.77
N ARG A 113 2.38 3.11 12.70
CA ARG A 113 1.82 2.08 11.83
C ARG A 113 1.69 2.59 10.41
N GLN A 114 2.38 1.94 9.47
CA GLN A 114 2.48 2.39 8.08
C GLN A 114 2.49 1.20 7.11
N TYR A 115 2.34 1.49 5.81
CA TYR A 115 2.57 0.51 4.76
C TYR A 115 4.05 0.13 4.69
N SER A 116 4.32 -1.16 4.47
CA SER A 116 5.68 -1.62 4.20
C SER A 116 6.16 -1.15 2.82
N PRO A 117 7.48 -0.98 2.60
CA PRO A 117 8.03 -0.70 1.27
C PRO A 117 7.63 -1.75 0.22
N LEU A 118 7.53 -3.03 0.61
CA LEU A 118 7.05 -4.11 -0.25
C LEU A 118 5.60 -3.86 -0.70
N TYR A 119 4.69 -3.57 0.24
CA TYR A 119 3.29 -3.32 -0.10
C TYR A 119 3.13 -2.11 -1.02
N SER A 120 3.86 -1.02 -0.73
CA SER A 120 3.86 0.16 -1.59
C SER A 120 4.36 -0.17 -3.00
N THR A 121 5.41 -1.00 -3.14
CA THR A 121 5.91 -1.47 -4.44
C THR A 121 4.87 -2.32 -5.17
N LEU A 122 4.24 -3.28 -4.48
CA LEU A 122 3.19 -4.13 -5.07
C LEU A 122 2.02 -3.30 -5.56
N ARG A 123 1.51 -2.36 -4.75
CA ARG A 123 0.35 -1.53 -5.08
C ARG A 123 0.62 -0.52 -6.19
N ASP A 124 1.76 0.19 -6.13
CA ASP A 124 1.97 1.39 -6.95
C ASP A 124 2.73 1.09 -8.25
N VAL A 125 3.48 -0.02 -8.28
CA VAL A 125 4.35 -0.34 -9.41
C VAL A 125 3.97 -1.65 -10.09
N VAL A 126 3.67 -2.72 -9.32
CA VAL A 126 3.47 -4.07 -9.86
C VAL A 126 2.04 -4.32 -10.31
N ASP A 127 1.05 -3.98 -9.45
CA ASP A 127 -0.33 -4.39 -9.66
C ASP A 127 -1.14 -3.33 -10.41
N PRO A 128 -1.58 -3.58 -11.67
CA PRO A 128 -2.46 -2.65 -12.36
C PRO A 128 -3.81 -2.46 -11.65
N PHE A 129 -4.23 -3.39 -10.78
CA PHE A 129 -5.45 -3.32 -9.97
C PHE A 129 -5.27 -2.57 -8.65
N GLU A 130 -4.05 -2.09 -8.34
CA GLU A 130 -3.72 -1.34 -7.09
C GLU A 130 -4.11 -2.11 -5.81
N ILE A 131 -3.97 -3.44 -5.83
CA ILE A 131 -4.38 -4.36 -4.74
C ILE A 131 -5.90 -4.24 -4.48
N GLY A 132 -6.67 -4.23 -5.54
CA GLY A 132 -8.13 -4.20 -5.52
C GLY A 132 -8.74 -5.08 -6.59
N LEU A 133 -10.08 -5.14 -6.63
CA LEU A 133 -10.85 -5.92 -7.59
C LEU A 133 -10.44 -7.41 -7.63
N ALA A 134 -11.06 -8.19 -8.50
CA ALA A 134 -10.76 -9.62 -8.66
C ALA A 134 -9.33 -9.91 -9.16
N GLY A 135 -8.62 -8.89 -9.65
CA GLY A 135 -7.24 -9.01 -10.15
C GLY A 135 -6.15 -8.79 -9.11
N ASN A 136 -6.51 -8.54 -7.88
CA ASN A 136 -5.59 -8.26 -6.78
C ASN A 136 -4.39 -9.21 -6.75
N VAL A 137 -3.17 -8.67 -6.84
CA VAL A 137 -1.93 -9.44 -6.81
C VAL A 137 -1.76 -10.22 -5.50
N THR A 138 -2.31 -9.72 -4.39
CA THR A 138 -2.20 -10.38 -3.09
C THR A 138 -3.14 -11.58 -2.90
N ASN A 139 -3.93 -11.94 -3.90
CA ASN A 139 -4.61 -13.23 -3.95
C ASN A 139 -3.61 -14.40 -3.93
N ILE A 140 -2.40 -14.18 -4.46
CA ILE A 140 -1.33 -15.19 -4.56
C ILE A 140 -0.06 -14.72 -3.84
N ILE A 141 0.36 -13.46 -4.05
CA ILE A 141 1.63 -12.95 -3.53
C ILE A 141 1.44 -12.36 -2.12
N PRO A 142 2.30 -12.71 -1.14
CA PRO A 142 2.20 -12.14 0.20
C PRO A 142 2.34 -10.61 0.20
N GLY A 143 1.32 -9.89 0.67
CA GLY A 143 1.27 -8.43 0.64
C GLY A 143 2.12 -7.75 1.73
N ASN A 144 2.28 -8.37 2.91
CA ASN A 144 2.96 -7.80 4.08
C ASN A 144 2.60 -6.31 4.29
N THR A 145 1.31 -6.04 4.30
CA THR A 145 0.70 -4.75 4.01
C THR A 145 1.14 -3.65 4.98
N ARG A 146 1.03 -3.89 6.28
CA ARG A 146 1.27 -2.88 7.33
C ARG A 146 2.19 -3.43 8.40
N VAL A 147 3.02 -2.53 8.91
CA VAL A 147 3.96 -2.83 9.98
C VAL A 147 3.66 -1.86 11.13
N ASP A 148 3.45 -2.41 12.32
CA ASP A 148 3.36 -1.64 13.56
C ASP A 148 4.75 -1.25 14.05
N ASN A 149 4.82 -0.23 14.91
CA ASN A 149 6.05 0.19 15.58
C ASN A 149 7.20 0.44 14.59
N MET A 150 6.85 1.00 13.42
CA MET A 150 7.77 1.17 12.30
C MET A 150 8.45 2.54 12.33
N VAL A 151 9.75 2.54 12.12
CA VAL A 151 10.53 3.69 11.70
C VAL A 151 10.76 3.54 10.20
N GLU A 152 10.39 4.55 9.42
CA GLU A 152 10.62 4.57 7.97
C GLU A 152 11.41 5.82 7.58
N TYR A 153 12.42 5.64 6.73
CA TYR A 153 13.17 6.73 6.13
C TYR A 153 13.06 6.67 4.61
N LYS A 154 12.59 7.78 4.03
CA LYS A 154 12.50 7.95 2.58
C LYS A 154 13.49 9.03 2.14
N THR A 155 14.40 8.67 1.22
CA THR A 155 15.31 9.64 0.62
C THR A 155 14.59 10.60 -0.32
N PRO A 156 15.10 11.78 -0.57
CA PRO A 156 14.69 12.53 -1.75
C PRO A 156 15.11 11.76 -3.01
N ARG A 157 14.41 12.03 -4.12
CA ARG A 157 14.81 11.49 -5.43
C ARG A 157 15.95 12.33 -5.99
N TYR A 158 17.06 11.68 -6.30
CA TYR A 158 18.23 12.32 -6.89
C TYR A 158 18.64 11.58 -8.17
N ALA A 159 18.74 12.31 -9.29
CA ALA A 159 19.05 11.75 -10.62
C ALA A 159 18.22 10.50 -10.96
N GLY A 160 16.91 10.50 -10.60
CA GLY A 160 16.01 9.37 -10.82
C GLY A 160 16.00 8.33 -9.72
N PHE A 161 16.99 8.28 -8.82
CA PHE A 161 17.08 7.27 -7.74
C PHE A 161 16.43 7.74 -6.45
N ALA A 162 15.79 6.81 -5.74
CA ALA A 162 15.29 6.99 -4.37
C ALA A 162 15.34 5.66 -3.61
N ALA A 163 15.43 5.76 -2.28
CA ALA A 163 15.39 4.62 -1.37
C ALA A 163 14.33 4.82 -0.30
N ASP A 164 13.69 3.73 0.11
CA ASP A 164 12.74 3.63 1.20
C ASP A 164 13.23 2.53 2.13
N LEU A 165 13.53 2.87 3.39
CA LEU A 165 14.13 2.00 4.40
C LEU A 165 13.20 1.93 5.60
N ALA A 166 12.81 0.73 6.00
CA ALA A 166 11.86 0.51 7.09
C ALA A 166 12.37 -0.50 8.12
N TYR A 167 12.19 -0.17 9.39
CA TYR A 167 12.44 -1.03 10.52
C TYR A 167 11.19 -1.07 11.40
N GLY A 168 10.58 -2.25 11.53
CA GLY A 168 9.48 -2.53 12.46
C GLY A 168 10.00 -3.24 13.70
N ALA A 169 9.87 -2.60 14.87
CA ALA A 169 10.27 -3.19 16.14
C ALA A 169 9.29 -4.29 16.56
N GLY A 170 9.82 -5.44 16.97
CA GLY A 170 9.01 -6.55 17.48
C GLY A 170 8.60 -6.41 18.95
N GLU A 171 9.13 -5.40 19.64
CA GLU A 171 8.81 -5.01 21.04
C GLU A 171 8.85 -6.16 22.04
N THR A 172 9.77 -7.10 21.84
CA THR A 172 9.98 -8.22 22.76
C THR A 172 11.14 -7.93 23.67
N ALA A 173 10.89 -7.87 24.99
CA ALA A 173 11.91 -7.64 25.98
C ALA A 173 13.03 -8.70 25.92
N GLY A 174 14.28 -8.25 25.95
CA GLY A 174 15.46 -9.11 25.96
C GLY A 174 15.94 -9.60 24.58
N ASP A 175 15.13 -9.48 23.51
CA ASP A 175 15.56 -9.84 22.16
C ASP A 175 14.87 -8.98 21.10
N SER A 176 15.59 -8.02 20.55
CA SER A 176 15.10 -7.08 19.52
C SER A 176 14.88 -7.70 18.15
N ARG A 177 15.26 -8.96 17.91
CA ARG A 177 15.02 -9.65 16.65
C ARG A 177 13.64 -10.30 16.58
N LYS A 178 13.08 -10.70 17.73
CA LYS A 178 11.76 -11.35 17.77
C LYS A 178 10.68 -10.48 17.14
N ASN A 179 9.90 -11.03 16.21
CA ASN A 179 8.88 -10.33 15.43
C ASN A 179 9.35 -9.10 14.62
N ARG A 180 10.65 -8.84 14.55
CA ARG A 180 11.22 -7.71 13.82
C ARG A 180 10.88 -7.79 12.33
N THR A 181 10.61 -6.63 11.74
CA THR A 181 10.43 -6.46 10.30
C THR A 181 11.50 -5.53 9.73
N LEU A 182 12.09 -5.90 8.60
CA LEU A 182 12.99 -5.05 7.82
C LEU A 182 12.45 -4.92 6.40
N GLY A 183 12.40 -3.70 5.89
CA GLY A 183 11.94 -3.39 4.53
C GLY A 183 12.91 -2.45 3.82
N VAL A 184 13.21 -2.74 2.57
CA VAL A 184 14.01 -1.86 1.69
C VAL A 184 13.36 -1.84 0.32
N ALA A 185 13.19 -0.65 -0.26
CA ALA A 185 12.91 -0.49 -1.68
C ALA A 185 13.89 0.52 -2.29
N LEU A 186 14.53 0.13 -3.38
CA LEU A 186 15.40 0.98 -4.20
C LEU A 186 14.72 1.21 -5.53
N SER A 187 14.44 2.45 -5.89
CA SER A 187 13.72 2.81 -7.09
C SER A 187 14.51 3.73 -8.00
N TYR A 188 14.41 3.51 -9.29
CA TYR A 188 14.84 4.42 -10.35
C TYR A 188 13.62 4.77 -11.19
N ALA A 189 13.34 6.06 -11.37
CA ALA A 189 12.28 6.54 -12.25
C ALA A 189 12.79 7.73 -13.04
N ASP A 190 12.75 7.60 -14.36
CA ASP A 190 13.11 8.64 -15.31
C ASP A 190 12.26 8.51 -16.58
N GLY A 191 11.61 9.60 -16.98
CA GLY A 191 10.67 9.60 -18.09
C GLY A 191 9.60 8.51 -17.98
N PRO A 192 9.47 7.60 -18.97
CA PRO A 192 8.46 6.55 -18.96
C PRO A 192 8.83 5.33 -18.10
N LEU A 193 10.08 5.19 -17.67
CA LEU A 193 10.63 4.01 -17.00
C LEU A 193 10.58 4.15 -15.48
N ASN A 194 10.09 3.10 -14.81
CA ASN A 194 10.23 2.90 -13.37
C ASN A 194 10.78 1.50 -13.13
N VAL A 195 11.91 1.39 -12.43
CA VAL A 195 12.47 0.12 -11.96
C VAL A 195 12.57 0.16 -10.45
N THR A 196 12.08 -0.88 -9.77
CA THR A 196 12.15 -0.97 -8.32
C THR A 196 12.64 -2.36 -7.89
N LEU A 197 13.59 -2.37 -6.97
CA LEU A 197 14.05 -3.56 -6.27
C LEU A 197 13.61 -3.46 -4.82
N THR A 198 12.93 -4.47 -4.29
CA THR A 198 12.51 -4.46 -2.89
C THR A 198 12.86 -5.76 -2.19
N ASN A 199 13.17 -5.65 -0.90
CA ASN A 199 13.40 -6.79 -0.02
C ASN A 199 12.64 -6.55 1.29
N HIS A 200 11.92 -7.58 1.72
CA HIS A 200 11.15 -7.57 2.97
C HIS A 200 11.50 -8.80 3.78
N ILE A 201 11.88 -8.61 5.03
CA ILE A 201 12.24 -9.68 5.96
C ILE A 201 11.34 -9.55 7.19
N LYS A 202 10.76 -10.64 7.65
CA LYS A 202 10.02 -10.73 8.90
C LYS A 202 10.52 -11.91 9.71
N GLU A 203 11.08 -11.63 10.88
CA GLU A 203 11.49 -12.63 11.86
C GLU A 203 10.24 -13.26 12.52
N ASN A 204 10.32 -14.53 12.88
CA ASN A 204 9.27 -15.20 13.66
C ASN A 204 9.31 -14.79 15.15
N ALA A 205 8.37 -15.30 15.95
CA ALA A 205 8.17 -14.88 17.33
C ALA A 205 9.34 -15.23 18.28
N ASP A 206 10.17 -16.20 17.94
CA ASP A 206 11.33 -16.63 18.73
C ASP A 206 12.69 -16.26 18.08
N ALA A 207 12.65 -15.60 16.93
CA ALA A 207 13.82 -15.20 16.13
C ALA A 207 14.72 -16.36 15.69
N SER A 208 14.16 -17.58 15.60
CA SER A 208 14.87 -18.77 15.14
C SER A 208 14.86 -18.90 13.62
N ASP A 209 13.89 -18.25 12.94
CA ASP A 209 13.70 -18.30 11.50
C ASP A 209 13.07 -16.99 10.98
N SER A 210 13.16 -16.73 9.68
CA SER A 210 12.61 -15.53 9.05
C SER A 210 12.02 -15.82 7.69
N SER A 211 10.97 -15.09 7.33
CA SER A 211 10.43 -15.03 5.97
C SER A 211 11.06 -13.85 5.23
N ARG A 212 11.57 -14.10 4.03
CA ARG A 212 12.13 -13.07 3.13
C ARG A 212 11.42 -13.11 1.79
N TYR A 213 11.01 -11.95 1.31
CA TYR A 213 10.50 -11.76 -0.04
C TYR A 213 11.34 -10.70 -0.77
N SER A 214 11.95 -11.10 -1.87
CA SER A 214 12.73 -10.22 -2.76
C SER A 214 11.99 -10.06 -4.06
N LEU A 215 11.83 -8.83 -4.56
CA LEU A 215 11.08 -8.50 -5.76
C LEU A 215 11.87 -7.52 -6.62
N ALA A 216 11.91 -7.80 -7.92
CA ALA A 216 12.38 -6.86 -8.94
C ALA A 216 11.22 -6.55 -9.89
N VAL A 217 10.98 -5.28 -10.18
CA VAL A 217 9.92 -4.85 -11.09
C VAL A 217 10.43 -3.79 -12.04
N ALA A 218 9.97 -3.86 -13.29
CA ALA A 218 10.13 -2.82 -14.29
C ALA A 218 8.74 -2.45 -14.84
N LYS A 219 8.42 -1.16 -14.85
CA LYS A 219 7.19 -0.58 -15.39
C LYS A 219 7.53 0.45 -16.46
N TYR A 220 6.89 0.37 -17.61
CA TYR A 220 7.07 1.30 -18.70
C TYR A 220 5.74 1.88 -19.16
N LYS A 221 5.65 3.22 -19.27
CA LYS A 221 4.46 3.94 -19.68
C LYS A 221 4.67 4.56 -21.05
N ALA A 222 3.87 4.17 -22.05
CA ALA A 222 3.90 4.69 -23.42
C ALA A 222 2.53 5.29 -23.81
N GLY A 223 2.39 6.60 -23.71
CA GLY A 223 1.13 7.29 -23.99
C GLY A 223 0.00 6.80 -23.13
N ALA A 224 -1.04 6.21 -23.76
CA ALA A 224 -2.21 5.64 -23.08
C ALA A 224 -1.94 4.27 -22.41
N PHE A 225 -0.83 3.62 -22.72
CA PHE A 225 -0.50 2.28 -22.26
C PHE A 225 0.55 2.31 -21.14
N SER A 226 0.41 1.40 -20.17
CA SER A 226 1.43 1.06 -19.19
C SER A 226 1.55 -0.45 -19.13
N MET A 227 2.79 -0.95 -19.07
CA MET A 227 3.08 -2.37 -18.88
C MET A 227 4.09 -2.51 -17.76
N ASP A 228 3.95 -3.56 -16.97
CA ASP A 228 4.88 -3.92 -15.90
C ASP A 228 5.16 -5.42 -15.93
N TYR A 229 6.40 -5.75 -15.55
CA TYR A 229 6.82 -7.12 -15.28
C TYR A 229 7.54 -7.14 -13.94
N ALA A 230 7.16 -8.09 -13.09
CA ALA A 230 7.82 -8.30 -11.81
C ALA A 230 8.20 -9.77 -11.63
N HIS A 231 9.37 -9.99 -11.00
CA HIS A 231 9.85 -11.31 -10.59
C HIS A 231 10.15 -11.29 -9.09
N GLY A 232 9.48 -12.18 -8.34
CA GLY A 232 9.59 -12.32 -6.89
C GLY A 232 10.21 -13.67 -6.51
N VAL A 233 10.94 -13.68 -5.39
CA VAL A 233 11.50 -14.89 -4.77
C VAL A 233 11.21 -14.87 -3.29
N THR A 234 10.56 -15.94 -2.80
CA THR A 234 10.31 -16.17 -1.38
C THR A 234 11.29 -17.20 -0.81
N HIS A 235 11.85 -16.85 0.36
CA HIS A 235 12.43 -17.81 1.30
C HIS A 235 11.59 -17.71 2.57
N GLY A 236 10.62 -18.60 2.72
CA GLY A 236 9.67 -18.60 3.83
C GLY A 236 10.17 -19.36 5.04
N LEU A 237 9.37 -19.34 6.10
CA LEU A 237 9.61 -20.11 7.31
C LEU A 237 9.64 -21.62 7.00
N ALA A 238 10.37 -22.38 7.82
CA ALA A 238 10.54 -23.83 7.70
C ALA A 238 11.07 -24.28 6.31
N GLY A 239 11.86 -23.43 5.67
CA GLY A 239 12.48 -23.74 4.39
C GLY A 239 11.57 -23.63 3.18
N ALA A 240 10.36 -23.09 3.31
CA ALA A 240 9.47 -22.85 2.17
C ALA A 240 10.14 -21.94 1.14
N ARG A 241 9.95 -22.26 -0.15
CA ARG A 241 10.49 -21.48 -1.27
C ARG A 241 9.48 -21.38 -2.38
N SER A 242 9.37 -20.20 -2.98
CA SER A 242 8.56 -19.99 -4.19
C SER A 242 9.16 -18.91 -5.07
N LYS A 243 8.68 -18.88 -6.30
CA LYS A 243 8.93 -17.81 -7.27
C LYS A 243 7.61 -17.32 -7.82
N ASP A 244 7.54 -16.01 -8.04
CA ASP A 244 6.36 -15.35 -8.57
C ASP A 244 6.74 -14.52 -9.80
N ASP A 245 5.97 -14.65 -10.87
CA ASP A 245 6.06 -13.80 -12.04
C ASP A 245 4.73 -13.05 -12.23
N VAL A 246 4.80 -11.74 -12.43
CA VAL A 246 3.64 -10.89 -12.70
C VAL A 246 3.84 -10.16 -14.00
N LEU A 247 2.87 -10.23 -14.89
CA LEU A 247 2.76 -9.39 -16.07
C LEU A 247 1.49 -8.56 -15.94
N GLY A 248 1.63 -7.24 -15.90
CA GLY A 248 0.55 -6.29 -15.76
C GLY A 248 0.43 -5.36 -16.96
N GLY A 249 -0.78 -4.86 -17.20
CA GLY A 249 -1.05 -3.89 -18.25
C GLY A 249 -2.23 -3.00 -17.94
N THR A 250 -2.12 -1.72 -18.31
CA THR A 250 -3.17 -0.71 -18.20
C THR A 250 -3.27 0.04 -19.52
N TRP A 251 -4.50 0.25 -20.00
CA TRP A 251 -4.82 1.20 -21.05
C TRP A 251 -5.81 2.22 -20.52
N SER A 252 -5.55 3.52 -20.75
CA SER A 252 -6.43 4.61 -20.31
C SER A 252 -6.61 5.64 -21.43
N ALA A 253 -7.87 5.93 -21.76
CA ALA A 253 -8.23 6.95 -22.75
C ALA A 253 -9.53 7.67 -22.35
N GLY A 254 -9.45 8.97 -22.06
CA GLY A 254 -10.57 9.76 -21.57
C GLY A 254 -11.10 9.22 -20.25
N ALA A 255 -12.39 8.83 -20.22
CA ALA A 255 -13.05 8.26 -19.06
C ALA A 255 -12.83 6.73 -18.90
N HIS A 256 -12.19 6.09 -19.86
CA HIS A 256 -12.10 4.64 -19.95
C HIS A 256 -10.74 4.14 -19.48
N THR A 257 -10.72 3.11 -18.63
CA THR A 257 -9.52 2.39 -18.23
C THR A 257 -9.76 0.89 -18.30
N VAL A 258 -8.84 0.17 -18.92
CA VAL A 258 -8.81 -1.30 -18.96
C VAL A 258 -7.57 -1.76 -18.25
N LEU A 259 -7.72 -2.73 -17.34
CA LEU A 259 -6.65 -3.35 -16.57
C LEU A 259 -6.59 -4.84 -16.92
N ALA A 260 -5.41 -5.39 -17.08
CA ALA A 260 -5.19 -6.82 -17.26
C ALA A 260 -3.96 -7.27 -16.48
N SER A 261 -4.00 -8.48 -15.93
CA SER A 261 -2.82 -9.10 -15.31
C SER A 261 -2.79 -10.61 -15.51
N TYR A 262 -1.57 -11.14 -15.48
CA TYR A 262 -1.29 -12.57 -15.37
C TYR A 262 -0.24 -12.77 -14.28
N ILE A 263 -0.52 -13.66 -13.32
CA ILE A 263 0.36 -13.99 -12.20
C ILE A 263 0.63 -15.49 -12.24
N ARG A 264 1.90 -15.89 -12.13
CA ARG A 264 2.32 -17.26 -11.96
C ARG A 264 3.02 -17.40 -10.62
N HIS A 265 2.60 -18.37 -9.84
CA HIS A 265 3.27 -18.84 -8.63
C HIS A 265 3.83 -20.23 -8.84
N ASP A 266 5.09 -20.42 -8.50
CA ASP A 266 5.86 -21.66 -8.63
C ASP A 266 6.36 -22.05 -7.22
N ASP A 267 5.68 -23.01 -6.59
CA ASP A 267 6.07 -23.58 -5.29
C ASP A 267 7.26 -24.53 -5.49
N GLN A 268 8.41 -24.13 -5.02
CA GLN A 268 9.67 -24.87 -5.11
C GLN A 268 9.79 -25.99 -4.06
N SER A 269 8.71 -26.30 -3.31
CA SER A 269 8.68 -27.43 -2.38
C SER A 269 8.35 -28.75 -3.08
N ALA A 270 8.55 -29.87 -2.40
CA ALA A 270 8.15 -31.18 -2.91
C ALA A 270 6.63 -31.31 -3.14
N ALA A 271 5.82 -30.47 -2.50
CA ALA A 271 4.37 -30.45 -2.68
C ALA A 271 3.94 -29.81 -4.01
N ASN A 272 4.80 -28.95 -4.60
CA ASN A 272 4.61 -28.29 -5.90
C ASN A 272 3.21 -27.67 -6.06
N LYS A 273 2.77 -26.92 -5.03
CA LYS A 273 1.44 -26.28 -4.95
C LYS A 273 1.39 -25.01 -5.80
N ASP A 274 1.51 -25.18 -7.10
CA ASP A 274 1.51 -24.08 -8.06
C ASP A 274 0.15 -23.45 -8.23
N ALA A 275 0.15 -22.18 -8.64
CA ALA A 275 -1.05 -21.47 -9.04
C ALA A 275 -0.77 -20.46 -10.14
N HIS A 276 -1.79 -20.13 -10.91
CA HIS A 276 -1.76 -18.96 -11.78
C HIS A 276 -3.10 -18.25 -11.77
N GLN A 277 -3.04 -16.93 -11.85
CA GLN A 277 -4.19 -16.04 -11.93
C GLN A 277 -4.15 -15.27 -13.24
N TRP A 278 -5.29 -15.05 -13.85
CA TRP A 278 -5.49 -14.00 -14.84
C TRP A 278 -6.69 -13.16 -14.47
N ALA A 279 -6.65 -11.88 -14.80
CA ALA A 279 -7.74 -10.96 -14.49
C ALA A 279 -7.85 -9.87 -15.55
N LEU A 280 -9.08 -9.36 -15.68
CA LEU A 280 -9.44 -8.23 -16.52
C LEU A 280 -10.40 -7.32 -15.78
N ALA A 281 -10.22 -6.00 -15.91
CA ALA A 281 -11.18 -5.04 -15.40
C ALA A 281 -11.38 -3.89 -16.38
N TYR A 282 -12.56 -3.30 -16.29
CA TYR A 282 -12.94 -2.07 -16.97
C TYR A 282 -13.47 -1.07 -15.96
N LEU A 283 -12.89 0.14 -15.99
CA LEU A 283 -13.31 1.25 -15.15
C LEU A 283 -13.82 2.39 -16.03
N TYR A 284 -14.92 2.99 -15.61
CA TYR A 284 -15.52 4.16 -16.27
C TYR A 284 -15.60 5.34 -15.31
N GLY A 285 -14.81 6.37 -15.58
CA GLY A 285 -14.77 7.59 -14.78
C GLY A 285 -15.98 8.47 -15.04
N LEU A 286 -16.91 8.56 -14.08
CA LEU A 286 -18.03 9.51 -14.09
C LEU A 286 -17.53 10.93 -13.81
N SER A 287 -16.48 11.05 -13.02
CA SER A 287 -15.78 12.30 -12.69
C SER A 287 -14.34 12.01 -12.27
N LYS A 288 -13.56 13.05 -11.92
CA LYS A 288 -12.21 12.88 -11.32
C LYS A 288 -12.23 12.12 -9.98
N ARG A 289 -13.37 12.01 -9.32
CA ARG A 289 -13.53 11.42 -7.99
C ARG A 289 -14.42 10.19 -7.96
N THR A 290 -15.19 9.91 -9.02
CA THR A 290 -16.18 8.84 -9.03
C THR A 290 -15.97 7.98 -10.24
N ASP A 291 -15.84 6.69 -10.05
CA ASP A 291 -15.76 5.68 -11.11
C ASP A 291 -16.68 4.48 -10.84
N LEU A 292 -17.16 3.88 -11.92
CA LEU A 292 -17.79 2.58 -11.95
C LEU A 292 -16.76 1.55 -12.39
N TYR A 293 -16.85 0.34 -11.89
CA TYR A 293 -15.96 -0.74 -12.29
C TYR A 293 -16.69 -2.06 -12.51
N LEU A 294 -16.12 -2.86 -13.39
CA LEU A 294 -16.43 -4.27 -13.62
C LEU A 294 -15.13 -5.02 -13.70
N SER A 295 -14.99 -6.12 -12.94
CA SER A 295 -13.80 -6.97 -13.01
C SER A 295 -14.14 -8.45 -13.00
N TYR A 296 -13.23 -9.24 -13.53
CA TYR A 296 -13.25 -10.69 -13.52
C TYR A 296 -11.85 -11.21 -13.25
N GLY A 297 -11.72 -12.18 -12.36
CA GLY A 297 -10.48 -12.88 -12.05
C GLY A 297 -10.70 -14.38 -11.92
N HIS A 298 -9.71 -15.17 -12.32
CA HIS A 298 -9.71 -16.61 -12.19
C HIS A 298 -8.35 -17.14 -11.77
N ILE A 299 -8.33 -18.03 -10.78
CA ILE A 299 -7.15 -18.73 -10.30
C ILE A 299 -7.27 -20.21 -10.65
N THR A 300 -6.24 -20.75 -11.25
CA THR A 300 -6.07 -22.21 -11.39
C THR A 300 -5.06 -22.68 -10.35
N ASN A 301 -5.52 -23.50 -9.44
CA ASN A 301 -4.72 -24.15 -8.41
C ASN A 301 -4.27 -25.54 -8.87
N ARG A 302 -3.05 -25.94 -8.52
CA ARG A 302 -2.48 -27.27 -8.80
C ARG A 302 -2.00 -27.95 -7.53
N ASN A 303 -1.96 -29.26 -7.52
CA ASN A 303 -1.40 -30.12 -6.46
C ASN A 303 -1.89 -29.76 -5.04
N GLY A 304 -3.18 -29.38 -4.92
CA GLY A 304 -3.79 -29.00 -3.63
C GLY A 304 -3.44 -27.59 -3.15
N ALA A 305 -2.97 -26.70 -4.03
CA ALA A 305 -2.99 -25.26 -3.75
C ALA A 305 -4.43 -24.79 -3.54
N SER A 306 -4.64 -23.75 -2.71
CA SER A 306 -5.96 -23.28 -2.29
C SER A 306 -6.10 -21.76 -2.34
N TYR A 307 -5.45 -21.13 -3.29
CA TYR A 307 -5.58 -19.68 -3.51
C TYR A 307 -7.01 -19.33 -3.97
N THR A 308 -7.50 -18.20 -3.50
CA THR A 308 -8.86 -17.71 -3.77
C THR A 308 -8.82 -16.33 -4.40
N VAL A 309 -9.81 -16.03 -5.25
CA VAL A 309 -9.98 -14.70 -5.84
C VAL A 309 -10.66 -13.81 -4.81
N GLY A 310 -9.90 -12.91 -4.23
CA GLY A 310 -10.38 -11.85 -3.34
C GLY A 310 -10.47 -10.50 -4.05
N ASN A 311 -10.55 -9.45 -3.26
CA ASN A 311 -10.61 -8.06 -3.72
C ASN A 311 -9.84 -7.12 -2.78
N GLY A 312 -10.10 -5.82 -2.76
CA GLY A 312 -9.37 -4.87 -1.92
C GLY A 312 -9.48 -5.08 -0.41
N THR A 313 -10.48 -5.83 0.07
CA THR A 313 -10.73 -6.08 1.51
C THR A 313 -10.99 -7.53 1.85
N ASP A 314 -11.57 -8.31 0.96
CA ASP A 314 -11.93 -9.71 1.16
C ASP A 314 -10.92 -10.64 0.51
N THR A 315 -10.58 -11.74 1.19
CA THR A 315 -9.68 -12.78 0.64
C THR A 315 -10.36 -13.73 -0.34
N GLY A 316 -11.68 -13.66 -0.44
CA GLY A 316 -12.50 -14.53 -1.29
C GLY A 316 -12.70 -15.95 -0.73
N THR A 317 -13.60 -16.70 -1.35
CA THR A 317 -13.96 -18.08 -0.98
C THR A 317 -13.86 -19.06 -2.15
N GLY A 318 -13.72 -18.56 -3.36
CA GLY A 318 -13.66 -19.34 -4.60
C GLY A 318 -12.46 -18.99 -5.47
N ASN A 319 -12.26 -19.78 -6.51
CA ASN A 319 -11.18 -19.56 -7.48
C ASN A 319 -11.58 -18.64 -8.64
N THR A 320 -12.79 -18.15 -8.66
CA THR A 320 -13.30 -17.22 -9.67
C THR A 320 -14.09 -16.11 -9.00
N GLY A 321 -13.82 -14.85 -9.35
CA GLY A 321 -14.48 -13.67 -8.84
C GLY A 321 -14.96 -12.76 -9.97
N THR A 322 -16.15 -12.17 -9.77
CA THR A 322 -16.71 -11.12 -10.63
C THR A 322 -17.19 -9.99 -9.73
N ASP A 323 -16.74 -8.78 -9.99
CA ASP A 323 -17.11 -7.59 -9.23
C ASP A 323 -17.76 -6.55 -10.15
N ILE A 324 -18.78 -5.87 -9.65
CA ILE A 324 -19.35 -4.66 -10.25
C ILE A 324 -19.66 -3.67 -9.13
N GLY A 325 -19.24 -2.41 -9.28
CA GLY A 325 -19.44 -1.46 -8.18
C GLY A 325 -19.15 -0.03 -8.56
N ILE A 326 -19.15 0.79 -7.52
CA ILE A 326 -18.88 2.22 -7.55
C ILE A 326 -17.88 2.62 -6.48
N ARG A 327 -16.97 3.50 -6.85
CA ARG A 327 -16.00 4.09 -5.95
C ARG A 327 -16.08 5.61 -6.03
N HIS A 328 -16.15 6.26 -4.86
CA HIS A 328 -16.09 7.72 -4.72
C HIS A 328 -14.97 8.14 -3.79
N ARG A 329 -14.15 9.10 -4.23
CA ARG A 329 -13.07 9.74 -3.46
C ARG A 329 -13.47 11.15 -3.07
N PHE A 330 -13.29 11.53 -1.81
CA PHE A 330 -13.64 12.85 -1.30
C PHE A 330 -12.53 13.51 -0.49
#